data_a259b8c79398cff8756df856e2d0824b
#
_entry.id   a259b8c79398cff8756df856e2d0824b
#
_cell.length_a   1.000
_cell.length_b   1.000
_cell.length_c   1.000
_cell.angle_alpha   90.00
_cell.angle_beta   90.00
_cell.angle_gamma   90.00
#
_symmetry.space_group_name_H-M   'P 1'
#
loop_
_entity.id
_entity.type
_entity.pdbx_description
1 polymer ?
#
loop_
_entity_poly.entity_id
_entity_poly.type
_entity_poly.pdbx_seq_one_letter_code
_entity_poly.pdbx_strand_id
1 'polypeptide(L)'
;MRKGRIICIDIETTGLDRIEDEILQVAIINGRGRTLYNSYIRPNTKRTWQQAEAINKINWQAVKDAPTIRHEKRKIERILKRAGLIVGYNLKAFDLPFMAAKGINTAVKAQICDVMLEFAPVAGEWDRERGGYKWKSLRFCADWYGYTNYKPHDALEDGRATLHCYYAMRKGG
;
A
#
# COMPACT_ATOMS: atom_id res chain seq x y z
N MET A 1 -5.06 -7.99 -26.47
CA MET A 1 -4.37 -7.27 -25.37
C MET A 1 -3.86 -8.31 -24.36
N ARG A 2 -2.55 -8.37 -24.08
CA ARG A 2 -2.04 -9.20 -22.97
C ARG A 2 -2.67 -8.66 -21.69
N LYS A 3 -3.46 -9.47 -20.96
CA LYS A 3 -3.91 -9.14 -19.61
C LYS A 3 -2.67 -8.77 -18.80
N GLY A 4 -2.47 -7.50 -18.50
CA GLY A 4 -1.32 -7.02 -17.76
C GLY A 4 -1.25 -7.70 -16.40
N ARG A 5 -0.03 -7.83 -15.86
CA ARG A 5 0.19 -8.45 -14.55
C ARG A 5 -0.48 -7.62 -13.48
N ILE A 6 -1.31 -8.25 -12.67
CA ILE A 6 -1.84 -7.64 -11.43
C ILE A 6 -0.70 -7.62 -10.42
N ILE A 7 -0.49 -6.49 -9.79
CA ILE A 7 0.34 -6.35 -8.59
C ILE A 7 -0.48 -5.67 -7.50
N CYS A 8 -0.17 -5.96 -6.25
CA CYS A 8 -0.66 -5.20 -5.10
C CYS A 8 0.56 -4.57 -4.40
N ILE A 9 0.43 -3.31 -4.01
CA ILE A 9 1.49 -2.54 -3.36
C ILE A 9 0.95 -1.92 -2.08
N ASP A 10 1.83 -1.84 -1.08
CA ASP A 10 1.63 -1.15 0.17
C ASP A 10 2.95 -0.60 0.69
N ILE A 11 2.92 0.50 1.47
CA ILE A 11 4.11 1.12 2.08
C ILE A 11 3.88 1.44 3.55
N GLU A 12 4.96 1.36 4.35
CA GLU A 12 5.04 1.94 5.67
C GLU A 12 5.93 3.17 5.68
N THR A 13 5.59 4.16 6.51
CA THR A 13 6.24 5.48 6.50
C THR A 13 6.52 5.97 7.91
N THR A 14 7.36 7.01 8.03
CA THR A 14 7.65 7.69 9.30
C THR A 14 6.51 8.61 9.77
N GLY A 15 5.49 8.81 8.95
CA GLY A 15 4.32 9.65 9.21
C GLY A 15 3.50 9.86 7.95
N LEU A 16 2.58 10.80 7.97
CA LEU A 16 1.58 10.98 6.92
C LEU A 16 1.91 12.09 5.90
N ASP A 17 2.89 12.92 6.20
CA ASP A 17 3.28 14.02 5.31
C ASP A 17 4.28 13.53 4.25
N ARG A 18 3.81 13.40 3.01
CA ARG A 18 4.63 12.92 1.88
C ARG A 18 5.86 13.79 1.56
N ILE A 19 5.93 15.02 2.07
CA ILE A 19 7.08 15.91 1.87
C ILE A 19 8.09 15.68 2.99
N GLU A 20 7.64 15.77 4.25
CA GLU A 20 8.49 15.72 5.44
C GLU A 20 8.80 14.29 5.91
N ASP A 21 7.89 13.34 5.64
CA ASP A 21 8.04 11.96 6.07
C ASP A 21 8.75 11.08 5.04
N GLU A 22 9.24 9.93 5.47
CA GLU A 22 10.06 9.03 4.67
C GLU A 22 9.48 7.61 4.66
N ILE A 23 9.75 6.85 3.60
CA ILE A 23 9.32 5.45 3.47
C ILE A 23 10.22 4.59 4.39
N LEU A 24 9.59 3.65 5.11
CA LEU A 24 10.22 2.67 6.00
C LEU A 24 10.17 1.24 5.46
N GLN A 25 9.12 0.91 4.71
CA GLN A 25 8.95 -0.40 4.07
C GLN A 25 8.20 -0.22 2.74
N VAL A 26 8.55 -1.02 1.76
CA VAL A 26 7.78 -1.17 0.52
C VAL A 26 7.56 -2.64 0.28
N ALA A 27 6.31 -3.06 0.08
CA ALA A 27 5.94 -4.40 -0.32
C ALA A 27 5.19 -4.39 -1.66
N ILE A 28 5.56 -5.29 -2.55
CA ILE A 28 4.85 -5.52 -3.82
C ILE A 28 4.69 -7.03 -4.01
N ILE A 29 3.46 -7.45 -4.15
CA ILE A 29 3.11 -8.84 -4.46
C ILE A 29 2.44 -8.94 -5.83
N ASN A 30 2.50 -10.10 -6.48
CA ASN A 30 1.74 -10.33 -7.71
C ASN A 30 0.29 -10.75 -7.41
N GLY A 31 -0.55 -10.80 -8.43
CA GLY A 31 -1.96 -11.21 -8.31
C GLY A 31 -2.19 -12.65 -7.81
N ARG A 32 -1.14 -13.43 -7.54
CA ARG A 32 -1.20 -14.75 -6.90
C ARG A 32 -0.66 -14.73 -5.46
N GLY A 33 -0.40 -13.54 -4.90
CA GLY A 33 0.13 -13.37 -3.55
C GLY A 33 1.63 -13.64 -3.40
N ARG A 34 2.37 -13.92 -4.49
CA ARG A 34 3.84 -14.13 -4.42
C ARG A 34 4.54 -12.79 -4.31
N THR A 35 5.46 -12.66 -3.38
CA THR A 35 6.29 -11.47 -3.18
C THR A 35 7.17 -11.22 -4.40
N LEU A 36 7.05 -10.04 -4.99
CA LEU A 36 7.93 -9.53 -6.05
C LEU A 36 9.02 -8.63 -5.47
N TYR A 37 8.66 -7.90 -4.41
CA TYR A 37 9.55 -7.01 -3.67
C TYR A 37 9.03 -6.87 -2.24
N ASN A 38 9.90 -6.93 -1.26
CA ASN A 38 9.62 -6.57 0.13
C ASN A 38 10.95 -6.18 0.77
N SER A 39 11.06 -4.95 1.21
CA SER A 39 12.27 -4.46 1.86
C SER A 39 11.95 -3.33 2.84
N TYR A 40 12.62 -3.35 3.97
CA TYR A 40 12.80 -2.14 4.75
C TYR A 40 13.63 -1.13 3.98
N ILE A 41 13.37 0.13 4.25
CA ILE A 41 14.03 1.28 3.63
C ILE A 41 14.58 2.16 4.75
N ARG A 42 15.87 2.46 4.68
CA ARG A 42 16.50 3.38 5.62
C ARG A 42 16.13 4.81 5.25
N PRO A 43 15.49 5.57 6.15
CA PRO A 43 15.24 6.98 5.94
C PRO A 43 16.57 7.77 5.91
N ASN A 44 16.60 8.86 5.11
CA ASN A 44 17.81 9.64 4.94
C ASN A 44 18.06 10.60 6.11
N THR A 45 17.01 11.25 6.60
CA THR A 45 17.09 12.35 7.56
C THR A 45 16.54 11.97 8.94
N LYS A 46 15.39 11.32 9.00
CA LYS A 46 14.74 10.98 10.27
C LYS A 46 15.42 9.83 10.99
N ARG A 47 15.48 9.92 12.32
CA ARG A 47 16.01 8.88 13.23
C ARG A 47 14.98 8.44 14.25
N THR A 48 13.89 9.20 14.41
CA THR A 48 12.79 8.91 15.33
C THR A 48 11.47 9.28 14.69
N TRP A 49 10.41 8.49 14.94
CA TRP A 49 9.03 8.67 14.43
C TRP A 49 8.04 7.97 15.38
N GLN A 50 8.03 8.39 16.62
CA GLN A 50 7.32 7.72 17.73
C GLN A 50 5.86 7.37 17.41
N GLN A 51 5.12 8.30 16.77
CA GLN A 51 3.71 8.07 16.43
C GLN A 51 3.54 6.96 15.39
N ALA A 52 4.33 6.98 14.33
CA ALA A 52 4.30 5.93 13.30
C ALA A 52 4.85 4.60 13.83
N GLU A 53 5.93 4.63 14.64
CA GLU A 53 6.49 3.45 15.30
C GLU A 53 5.48 2.77 16.23
N ALA A 54 4.65 3.56 16.94
CA ALA A 54 3.59 3.01 17.79
C ALA A 54 2.57 2.18 16.98
N ILE A 55 2.40 2.50 15.69
CA ILE A 55 1.47 1.84 14.77
C ILE A 55 2.17 0.68 14.05
N ASN A 56 3.20 0.96 13.23
CA ASN A 56 3.82 -0.02 12.33
C ASN A 56 4.95 -0.84 12.97
N LYS A 57 5.36 -0.50 14.22
CA LYS A 57 6.41 -1.20 14.99
C LYS A 57 7.79 -1.19 14.32
N ILE A 58 8.00 -0.34 13.31
CA ILE A 58 9.28 -0.19 12.65
C ILE A 58 10.07 0.94 13.35
N ASN A 59 11.13 0.60 14.03
CA ASN A 59 12.03 1.54 14.69
C ASN A 59 13.34 1.74 13.90
N TRP A 60 14.17 2.68 14.36
CA TRP A 60 15.46 2.95 13.73
C TRP A 60 16.36 1.71 13.62
N GLN A 61 16.37 0.84 14.64
CA GLN A 61 17.20 -0.36 14.65
C GLN A 61 16.83 -1.34 13.55
N ALA A 62 15.54 -1.43 13.19
CA ALA A 62 15.05 -2.30 12.12
C ALA A 62 15.50 -1.83 10.72
N VAL A 63 15.72 -0.52 10.54
CA VAL A 63 15.97 0.05 9.21
C VAL A 63 17.37 0.64 9.00
N LYS A 64 18.18 0.80 10.05
CA LYS A 64 19.49 1.48 9.99
C LYS A 64 20.46 0.89 8.97
N ASP A 65 20.42 -0.41 8.76
CA ASP A 65 21.28 -1.14 7.81
C ASP A 65 20.56 -1.48 6.49
N ALA A 66 19.31 -1.05 6.34
CA ALA A 66 18.55 -1.24 5.11
C ALA A 66 19.03 -0.30 3.97
N PRO A 67 18.78 -0.65 2.71
CA PRO A 67 19.06 0.25 1.60
C PRO A 67 18.18 1.51 1.67
N THR A 68 18.68 2.62 1.12
CA THR A 68 17.84 3.82 0.98
C THR A 68 16.92 3.71 -0.24
N ILE A 69 15.85 4.51 -0.26
CA ILE A 69 14.92 4.54 -1.41
C ILE A 69 15.62 4.85 -2.73
N ARG A 70 16.69 5.66 -2.70
CA ARG A 70 17.49 5.99 -3.88
C ARG A 70 18.14 4.75 -4.53
N HIS A 71 18.57 3.78 -3.73
CA HIS A 71 19.12 2.52 -4.22
C HIS A 71 18.04 1.59 -4.78
N GLU A 72 16.87 1.57 -4.16
CA GLU A 72 15.81 0.62 -4.49
C GLU A 72 14.84 1.11 -5.58
N LYS A 73 14.74 2.42 -5.82
CA LYS A 73 13.74 2.99 -6.72
C LYS A 73 13.71 2.34 -8.11
N ARG A 74 14.87 2.04 -8.71
CA ARG A 74 14.92 1.43 -10.04
C ARG A 74 14.32 0.02 -10.07
N LYS A 75 14.43 -0.74 -8.98
CA LYS A 75 13.81 -2.07 -8.86
C LYS A 75 12.30 -1.93 -8.78
N ILE A 76 11.81 -1.02 -7.94
CA ILE A 76 10.39 -0.72 -7.76
C ILE A 76 9.79 -0.23 -9.08
N GLU A 77 10.37 0.77 -9.71
CA GLU A 77 9.92 1.32 -11.00
C GLU A 77 9.83 0.26 -12.10
N ARG A 78 10.79 -0.68 -12.15
CA ARG A 78 10.77 -1.78 -13.11
C ARG A 78 9.57 -2.70 -12.91
N ILE A 79 9.15 -2.95 -11.65
CA ILE A 79 7.96 -3.74 -11.34
C ILE A 79 6.71 -2.96 -11.75
N LEU A 80 6.58 -1.69 -11.33
CA LEU A 80 5.45 -0.82 -11.65
C LEU A 80 5.25 -0.70 -13.17
N LYS A 81 6.32 -0.48 -13.94
CA LYS A 81 6.28 -0.37 -15.41
C LYS A 81 5.73 -1.61 -16.12
N ARG A 82 5.87 -2.79 -15.50
CA ARG A 82 5.41 -4.08 -16.06
C ARG A 82 4.00 -4.46 -15.61
N ALA A 83 3.41 -3.68 -14.71
CA ALA A 83 2.05 -3.90 -14.25
C ALA A 83 1.03 -3.50 -15.32
N GLY A 84 -0.07 -4.21 -15.36
CA GLY A 84 -1.27 -3.83 -16.11
C GLY A 84 -2.36 -3.32 -15.20
N LEU A 85 -2.35 -3.78 -13.93
CA LEU A 85 -3.21 -3.31 -12.87
C LEU A 85 -2.40 -3.23 -11.58
N ILE A 86 -2.48 -2.09 -10.90
CA ILE A 86 -1.93 -1.86 -9.57
C ILE A 86 -3.10 -1.75 -8.60
N VAL A 87 -3.09 -2.60 -7.59
CA VAL A 87 -4.07 -2.68 -6.52
C VAL A 87 -3.44 -2.15 -5.24
N GLY A 88 -4.19 -1.47 -4.40
CA GLY A 88 -3.77 -1.05 -3.06
C GLY A 88 -4.96 -0.54 -2.25
N TYR A 89 -4.74 -0.27 -0.98
CA TYR A 89 -5.73 0.28 -0.06
C TYR A 89 -5.40 1.74 0.23
N ASN A 90 -6.28 2.68 -0.05
CA ASN A 90 -6.01 4.12 -0.02
C ASN A 90 -4.85 4.55 -0.97
N LEU A 91 -4.60 3.73 -1.96
CA LEU A 91 -3.45 3.80 -2.86
C LEU A 91 -3.34 5.13 -3.61
N LYS A 92 -4.49 5.65 -4.09
CA LYS A 92 -4.55 6.88 -4.88
C LYS A 92 -4.23 8.13 -4.07
N ALA A 93 -4.64 8.13 -2.79
CA ALA A 93 -4.44 9.29 -1.92
C ALA A 93 -3.14 9.22 -1.12
N PHE A 94 -2.61 8.03 -0.85
CA PHE A 94 -1.45 7.84 0.00
C PHE A 94 -0.23 7.25 -0.73
N ASP A 95 -0.20 5.98 -1.05
CA ASP A 95 1.03 5.29 -1.50
C ASP A 95 1.63 5.88 -2.78
N LEU A 96 0.83 6.03 -3.83
CA LEU A 96 1.35 6.53 -5.11
C LEU A 96 1.85 7.97 -5.01
N PRO A 97 1.12 8.92 -4.40
CA PRO A 97 1.62 10.28 -4.18
C PRO A 97 2.85 10.33 -3.28
N PHE A 98 2.90 9.48 -2.24
CA PHE A 98 4.03 9.41 -1.32
C PHE A 98 5.29 8.91 -2.05
N MET A 99 5.17 7.80 -2.78
CA MET A 99 6.26 7.25 -3.61
C MET A 99 6.75 8.26 -4.65
N ALA A 100 5.84 8.98 -5.30
CA ALA A 100 6.18 10.03 -6.26
C ALA A 100 6.99 11.16 -5.62
N ALA A 101 6.58 11.62 -4.42
CA ALA A 101 7.31 12.63 -3.66
C ALA A 101 8.72 12.17 -3.25
N LYS A 102 8.95 10.86 -3.11
CA LYS A 102 10.30 10.27 -2.87
C LYS A 102 11.05 9.93 -4.17
N GLY A 103 10.58 10.44 -5.30
CA GLY A 103 11.26 10.37 -6.59
C GLY A 103 11.09 9.04 -7.34
N ILE A 104 10.15 8.19 -6.92
CA ILE A 104 9.78 6.97 -7.66
C ILE A 104 8.81 7.36 -8.78
N ASN A 105 9.08 6.93 -10.00
CA ASN A 105 8.16 7.18 -11.11
C ASN A 105 6.93 6.27 -11.00
N THR A 106 5.81 6.85 -10.54
CA THR A 106 4.50 6.21 -10.43
C THR A 106 3.59 6.49 -11.63
N ALA A 107 4.01 7.34 -12.57
CA ALA A 107 3.28 7.62 -13.80
C ALA A 107 3.45 6.45 -14.80
N VAL A 108 2.68 5.40 -14.60
CA VAL A 108 2.71 4.17 -15.41
C VAL A 108 1.40 3.99 -16.19
N LYS A 109 1.44 3.14 -17.25
CA LYS A 109 0.25 2.83 -18.06
C LYS A 109 -0.72 1.84 -17.40
N ALA A 110 -0.41 1.37 -16.19
CA ALA A 110 -1.26 0.44 -15.47
C ALA A 110 -2.59 1.11 -15.05
N GLN A 111 -3.65 0.33 -15.02
CA GLN A 111 -4.88 0.73 -14.33
C GLN A 111 -4.62 0.75 -12.83
N ILE A 112 -5.32 1.64 -12.12
CA ILE A 112 -5.19 1.77 -10.66
C ILE A 112 -6.53 1.38 -10.03
N CYS A 113 -6.50 0.39 -9.15
CA CYS A 113 -7.61 -0.03 -8.32
C CYS A 113 -7.32 0.32 -6.86
N ASP A 114 -8.13 1.21 -6.31
CA ASP A 114 -8.09 1.55 -4.89
C ASP A 114 -9.23 0.81 -4.18
N VAL A 115 -8.85 -0.23 -3.43
CA VAL A 115 -9.79 -1.13 -2.77
C VAL A 115 -10.63 -0.41 -1.73
N MET A 116 -10.09 0.59 -1.02
CA MET A 116 -10.84 1.39 -0.06
C MET A 116 -12.01 2.11 -0.72
N LEU A 117 -11.76 2.72 -1.88
CA LEU A 117 -12.78 3.46 -2.62
C LEU A 117 -13.84 2.53 -3.23
N GLU A 118 -13.43 1.37 -3.74
CA GLU A 118 -14.37 0.39 -4.29
C GLU A 118 -15.20 -0.31 -3.19
N PHE A 119 -14.65 -0.48 -1.99
CA PHE A 119 -15.34 -1.09 -0.85
C PHE A 119 -16.32 -0.16 -0.14
N ALA A 120 -16.08 1.15 -0.14
CA ALA A 120 -16.91 2.13 0.56
C ALA A 120 -18.42 1.99 0.24
N PRO A 121 -18.87 1.90 -1.05
CA PRO A 121 -20.27 1.67 -1.37
C PRO A 121 -20.77 0.27 -0.96
N VAL A 122 -19.90 -0.75 -0.92
CA VAL A 122 -20.25 -2.10 -0.46
C VAL A 122 -20.56 -2.10 1.04
N ALA A 123 -19.77 -1.36 1.84
CA ALA A 123 -20.03 -1.17 3.27
C ALA A 123 -21.31 -0.36 3.54
N GLY A 124 -21.78 0.44 2.57
CA GLY A 124 -23.12 1.03 2.54
C GLY A 124 -23.36 2.20 3.51
N GLU A 125 -22.37 2.67 4.27
CA GLU A 125 -22.52 3.78 5.22
C GLU A 125 -22.37 5.13 4.51
N TRP A 126 -23.49 5.83 4.35
CA TRP A 126 -23.51 7.14 3.70
C TRP A 126 -23.07 8.26 4.63
N ASP A 127 -22.18 9.12 4.17
CA ASP A 127 -21.76 10.35 4.83
C ASP A 127 -22.47 11.54 4.19
N ARG A 128 -23.41 12.14 4.92
CA ARG A 128 -24.20 13.28 4.42
C ARG A 128 -23.38 14.55 4.23
N GLU A 129 -22.34 14.76 5.06
CA GLU A 129 -21.49 15.93 4.99
C GLU A 129 -20.56 15.88 3.78
N ARG A 130 -20.04 14.70 3.45
CA ARG A 130 -19.19 14.48 2.29
C ARG A 130 -19.94 14.23 0.99
N GLY A 131 -21.24 13.91 1.08
CA GLY A 131 -22.02 13.52 -0.10
C GLY A 131 -21.54 12.22 -0.76
N GLY A 132 -21.07 11.25 0.04
CA GLY A 132 -20.51 9.98 -0.45
C GLY A 132 -20.49 8.91 0.63
N TYR A 133 -20.02 7.71 0.29
CA TYR A 133 -19.87 6.63 1.27
C TYR A 133 -18.64 6.85 2.17
N LYS A 134 -18.77 6.51 3.45
CA LYS A 134 -17.66 6.54 4.41
C LYS A 134 -16.61 5.51 4.05
N TRP A 135 -15.37 5.92 4.08
CA TRP A 135 -14.25 5.01 3.95
C TRP A 135 -14.09 4.15 5.20
N LYS A 136 -13.72 2.91 5.01
CA LYS A 136 -13.45 1.96 6.10
C LYS A 136 -11.96 1.66 6.15
N SER A 137 -11.47 1.19 7.30
CA SER A 137 -10.10 0.71 7.41
C SER A 137 -9.90 -0.59 6.64
N LEU A 138 -8.65 -0.90 6.27
CA LEU A 138 -8.31 -2.20 5.68
C LEU A 138 -8.70 -3.35 6.61
N ARG A 139 -8.51 -3.20 7.92
CA ARG A 139 -8.93 -4.18 8.91
C ARG A 139 -10.42 -4.48 8.82
N PHE A 140 -11.25 -3.45 8.75
CA PHE A 140 -12.70 -3.64 8.60
C PHE A 140 -13.05 -4.37 7.30
N CYS A 141 -12.43 -3.99 6.19
CA CYS A 141 -12.64 -4.63 4.89
C CYS A 141 -12.18 -6.10 4.90
N ALA A 142 -11.04 -6.38 5.51
CA ALA A 142 -10.49 -7.72 5.63
C ALA A 142 -11.40 -8.62 6.47
N ASP A 143 -11.86 -8.14 7.63
CA ASP A 143 -12.80 -8.86 8.49
C ASP A 143 -14.14 -9.10 7.78
N TRP A 144 -14.65 -8.12 7.00
CA TRP A 144 -15.86 -8.25 6.19
C TRP A 144 -15.79 -9.43 5.21
N TYR A 145 -14.64 -9.64 4.60
CA TYR A 145 -14.41 -10.73 3.66
C TYR A 145 -13.76 -11.98 4.27
N GLY A 146 -13.76 -12.09 5.61
CA GLY A 146 -13.27 -13.28 6.31
C GLY A 146 -11.75 -13.46 6.28
N TYR A 147 -10.98 -12.43 5.96
CA TYR A 147 -9.52 -12.45 6.07
C TYR A 147 -9.11 -12.02 7.48
N THR A 148 -9.14 -12.98 8.39
CA THR A 148 -8.79 -12.79 9.80
C THR A 148 -7.34 -13.20 10.07
N ASN A 149 -6.83 -12.87 11.25
CA ASN A 149 -5.50 -13.31 11.72
C ASN A 149 -4.28 -12.76 10.95
N TYR A 150 -4.41 -11.62 10.27
CA TYR A 150 -3.26 -10.93 9.74
C TYR A 150 -2.72 -9.87 10.72
N LYS A 151 -1.45 -9.54 10.61
CA LYS A 151 -0.81 -8.49 11.41
C LYS A 151 -0.89 -7.17 10.64
N PRO A 152 -1.77 -6.24 11.01
CA PRO A 152 -1.86 -4.94 10.35
C PRO A 152 -0.56 -4.14 10.57
N HIS A 153 -0.31 -3.20 9.64
CA HIS A 153 0.84 -2.32 9.67
C HIS A 153 2.19 -3.02 9.45
N ASP A 154 2.16 -4.08 8.67
CA ASP A 154 3.29 -4.62 7.92
C ASP A 154 2.90 -4.57 6.45
N ALA A 155 3.64 -3.84 5.62
CA ALA A 155 3.27 -3.60 4.23
C ALA A 155 3.05 -4.90 3.42
N LEU A 156 3.75 -5.99 3.75
CA LEU A 156 3.54 -7.27 3.06
C LEU A 156 2.21 -7.92 3.46
N GLU A 157 1.87 -7.90 4.74
CA GLU A 157 0.61 -8.45 5.25
C GLU A 157 -0.58 -7.59 4.83
N ASP A 158 -0.45 -6.27 4.87
CA ASP A 158 -1.48 -5.33 4.40
C ASP A 158 -1.71 -5.48 2.89
N GLY A 159 -0.64 -5.66 2.10
CA GLY A 159 -0.75 -6.00 0.69
C GLY A 159 -1.48 -7.32 0.42
N ARG A 160 -1.26 -8.36 1.25
CA ARG A 160 -1.96 -9.65 1.15
C ARG A 160 -3.45 -9.52 1.50
N ALA A 161 -3.77 -8.81 2.60
CA ALA A 161 -5.14 -8.54 3.01
C ALA A 161 -5.89 -7.75 1.92
N THR A 162 -5.25 -6.70 1.37
CA THR A 162 -5.79 -5.89 0.28
C THR A 162 -6.08 -6.74 -0.97
N LEU A 163 -5.14 -7.60 -1.38
CA LEU A 163 -5.33 -8.47 -2.53
C LEU A 163 -6.48 -9.48 -2.30
N HIS A 164 -6.62 -10.00 -1.09
CA HIS A 164 -7.76 -10.85 -0.71
C HIS A 164 -9.09 -10.09 -0.88
N CYS A 165 -9.21 -8.90 -0.30
CA CYS A 165 -10.40 -8.06 -0.42
C CYS A 165 -10.71 -7.73 -1.89
N TYR A 166 -9.69 -7.39 -2.69
CA TYR A 166 -9.83 -7.16 -4.13
C TYR A 166 -10.50 -8.33 -4.86
N TYR A 167 -10.06 -9.57 -4.58
CA TYR A 167 -10.66 -10.74 -5.22
C TYR A 167 -12.03 -11.12 -4.64
N ALA A 168 -12.22 -10.96 -3.33
CA ALA A 168 -13.50 -11.25 -2.68
C ALA A 168 -14.63 -10.37 -3.21
N MET A 169 -14.40 -9.07 -3.39
CA MET A 169 -15.37 -8.15 -4.01
C MET A 169 -15.78 -8.57 -5.42
N ARG A 170 -14.89 -9.22 -6.18
CA ARG A 170 -15.14 -9.65 -7.57
C ARG A 170 -15.78 -11.02 -7.69
N LYS A 171 -15.83 -11.80 -6.61
CA LYS A 171 -16.52 -13.10 -6.57
C LYS A 171 -17.96 -12.99 -6.11
N GLY A 172 -18.33 -11.91 -5.42
CA GLY A 172 -19.66 -11.67 -4.87
C GLY A 172 -20.56 -10.78 -5.74
N GLY A 173 -20.11 -10.42 -6.97
CA GLY A 173 -20.87 -9.66 -7.95
C GLY A 173 -21.43 -10.55 -9.06
#